data_48e6cda6b02712255d35192ee4fe3491
#
_entry.id   48e6cda6b02712255d35192ee4fe3491
#
_cell.length_a   1.000
_cell.length_b   1.000
_cell.length_c   1.000
_cell.angle_alpha   90.00
_cell.angle_beta   90.00
_cell.angle_gamma   90.00
#
_symmetry.space_group_name_H-M   'P 1'
#
loop_
_entity.id
_entity.type
_entity.pdbx_description
1 polymer ?
#
loop_
_entity_poly.entity_id
_entity_poly.type
_entity_poly.pdbx_seq_one_letter_code
_entity_poly.pdbx_strand_id
1 'polypeptide(L)'
;MATAENYDEWQAAALAYDERHGLNTWKHTEKSELYDFKAIRGRLNNLIEFRQENDNHGLLFTLNEGIHGNIGGMGKSELYQQSKFGTKQLILDYVNEVSSALKHLAHPRVKGVSMPEKLDFFQRASLCFGRSALMMSGSGTFLFFHVGVLKALWKQDLIPEIISGSSGGSFVAAVVGTRKKEYLGEIFDPEFINLEADLRTVFNRFVAKNHRQVGRKELEESVAKLIPDLTFEEAYNLSGLHINISITPAETHQRSRLLNAVTSPNVMIREAVMASCCVPGVFPAVTLAAKNVYGERVPYLPSRKWVDGSLSDDLPMKRLSRLYGVNHFIVSQTNPLVLPFISAEKSDGGLLATLSETGLKTIKDWGLAAGYLIQKPLHSDSYLSKLINGYISVVSQTYTGDINILPSSRFLNVSRALAVRSNMEVFEMIQEGERATWPEIEKIRIQTHISRILWDIVKQLDQRVLKNSYPSDKKRRLKVVNSK
;
A
#
# COMPACT_ATOMS: atom_id res chain seq x y z
N MET A 1 -24.09 -0.64 11.67
CA MET A 1 -22.84 -0.27 10.96
C MET A 1 -22.15 0.96 11.57
N ALA A 2 -22.82 2.11 11.71
CA ALA A 2 -22.18 3.31 12.25
C ALA A 2 -21.67 3.19 13.71
N THR A 3 -22.31 2.33 14.50
CA THR A 3 -21.98 2.07 15.92
C THR A 3 -21.11 0.84 16.13
N ALA A 4 -20.72 0.14 15.06
CA ALA A 4 -19.88 -1.05 15.16
C ALA A 4 -18.49 -0.69 15.73
N GLU A 5 -18.00 -1.50 16.66
CA GLU A 5 -16.70 -1.32 17.30
C GLU A 5 -15.60 -2.16 16.64
N ASN A 6 -15.99 -3.21 15.93
CA ASN A 6 -15.10 -4.12 15.21
C ASN A 6 -15.68 -4.55 13.86
N TYR A 7 -14.86 -5.23 13.06
CA TYR A 7 -15.27 -5.69 11.73
C TYR A 7 -16.40 -6.69 11.77
N ASP A 8 -16.44 -7.61 12.73
CA ASP A 8 -17.45 -8.67 12.80
C ASP A 8 -18.84 -8.09 13.08
N GLU A 9 -18.93 -7.10 13.97
CA GLU A 9 -20.17 -6.36 14.22
C GLU A 9 -20.60 -5.55 12.99
N TRP A 10 -19.64 -4.91 12.31
CA TRP A 10 -19.93 -4.19 11.08
C TRP A 10 -20.44 -5.13 9.98
N GLN A 11 -19.80 -6.28 9.80
CA GLN A 11 -20.19 -7.32 8.84
C GLN A 11 -21.60 -7.85 9.13
N ALA A 12 -21.89 -8.19 10.38
CA ALA A 12 -23.22 -8.66 10.79
C ALA A 12 -24.30 -7.61 10.47
N ALA A 13 -24.02 -6.33 10.79
CA ALA A 13 -24.93 -5.24 10.49
C ALA A 13 -25.09 -4.98 8.97
N ALA A 14 -24.03 -5.16 8.18
CA ALA A 14 -24.05 -5.02 6.73
C ALA A 14 -24.88 -6.14 6.08
N LEU A 15 -24.70 -7.39 6.53
CA LEU A 15 -25.49 -8.53 6.08
C LEU A 15 -26.98 -8.37 6.41
N ALA A 16 -27.32 -7.94 7.64
CA ALA A 16 -28.68 -7.67 8.04
C ALA A 16 -29.33 -6.52 7.23
N TYR A 17 -28.54 -5.52 6.87
CA TYR A 17 -28.99 -4.45 5.98
C TYR A 17 -29.32 -5.00 4.59
N ASP A 18 -28.41 -5.79 4.00
CA ASP A 18 -28.57 -6.36 2.67
C ASP A 18 -29.80 -7.28 2.60
N GLU A 19 -30.04 -8.07 3.64
CA GLU A 19 -31.22 -8.94 3.75
C GLU A 19 -32.52 -8.12 3.77
N ARG A 20 -32.61 -7.10 4.64
CA ARG A 20 -33.78 -6.24 4.77
C ARG A 20 -34.13 -5.50 3.48
N HIS A 21 -33.13 -5.18 2.65
CA HIS A 21 -33.31 -4.45 1.39
C HIS A 21 -33.40 -5.37 0.17
N GLY A 22 -33.48 -6.71 0.37
CA GLY A 22 -33.61 -7.67 -0.72
C GLY A 22 -32.35 -7.82 -1.59
N LEU A 23 -31.20 -7.30 -1.14
CA LEU A 23 -29.95 -7.33 -1.89
C LEU A 23 -29.37 -8.74 -2.02
N ASN A 24 -29.75 -9.67 -1.15
CA ASN A 24 -29.40 -11.08 -1.29
C ASN A 24 -29.97 -11.68 -2.58
N THR A 25 -31.19 -11.32 -2.99
CA THR A 25 -31.74 -11.71 -4.29
C THR A 25 -30.88 -11.19 -5.43
N TRP A 26 -30.45 -9.94 -5.37
CA TRP A 26 -29.54 -9.36 -6.36
C TRP A 26 -28.21 -10.11 -6.43
N LYS A 27 -27.63 -10.50 -5.30
CA LYS A 27 -26.36 -11.26 -5.25
C LYS A 27 -26.49 -12.61 -5.97
N HIS A 28 -27.59 -13.32 -5.77
CA HIS A 28 -27.84 -14.66 -6.36
C HIS A 28 -28.35 -14.58 -7.80
N THR A 29 -28.90 -13.46 -8.24
CA THR A 29 -29.31 -13.25 -9.63
C THR A 29 -28.07 -12.99 -10.49
N GLU A 30 -27.70 -13.93 -11.36
CA GLU A 30 -26.51 -13.79 -12.21
C GLU A 30 -26.63 -12.69 -13.25
N LYS A 31 -27.82 -12.57 -13.88
CA LYS A 31 -28.06 -11.61 -14.94
C LYS A 31 -27.80 -10.18 -14.48
N SER A 32 -26.95 -9.46 -15.20
CA SER A 32 -26.61 -8.07 -14.94
C SER A 32 -26.00 -7.45 -16.20
N GLU A 33 -26.16 -6.15 -16.37
CA GLU A 33 -25.51 -5.36 -17.42
C GLU A 33 -24.10 -4.90 -17.02
N LEU A 34 -23.77 -5.04 -15.73
CA LEU A 34 -22.49 -4.58 -15.19
C LEU A 34 -21.31 -5.49 -15.56
N TYR A 35 -21.57 -6.77 -15.87
CA TYR A 35 -20.55 -7.74 -16.23
C TYR A 35 -21.10 -8.83 -17.16
N ASP A 36 -20.22 -9.51 -17.90
CA ASP A 36 -20.58 -10.63 -18.76
C ASP A 36 -20.76 -11.92 -17.93
N PHE A 37 -21.93 -12.06 -17.33
CA PHE A 37 -22.28 -13.24 -16.50
C PHE A 37 -22.26 -14.55 -17.30
N LYS A 38 -22.58 -14.51 -18.61
CA LYS A 38 -22.60 -15.72 -19.46
C LYS A 38 -21.18 -16.25 -19.67
N ALA A 39 -20.24 -15.37 -19.99
CA ALA A 39 -18.84 -15.75 -20.12
C ALA A 39 -18.27 -16.30 -18.81
N ILE A 40 -18.54 -15.64 -17.66
CA ILE A 40 -18.10 -16.11 -16.34
C ILE A 40 -18.70 -17.47 -16.00
N ARG A 41 -20.02 -17.68 -16.22
CA ARG A 41 -20.70 -18.96 -15.96
C ARG A 41 -20.14 -20.07 -16.84
N GLY A 42 -19.97 -19.83 -18.13
CA GLY A 42 -19.38 -20.82 -19.04
C GLY A 42 -17.97 -21.25 -18.60
N ARG A 43 -17.14 -20.30 -18.25
CA ARG A 43 -15.77 -20.58 -17.78
C ARG A 43 -15.77 -21.34 -16.45
N LEU A 44 -16.65 -20.96 -15.51
CA LEU A 44 -16.81 -21.66 -14.24
C LEU A 44 -17.18 -23.13 -14.45
N ASN A 45 -18.15 -23.39 -15.33
CA ASN A 45 -18.58 -24.75 -15.62
C ASN A 45 -17.45 -25.58 -16.24
N ASN A 46 -16.71 -25.04 -17.21
CA ASN A 46 -15.57 -25.71 -17.84
C ASN A 46 -14.48 -26.04 -16.80
N LEU A 47 -14.14 -25.11 -15.92
CA LEU A 47 -13.14 -25.34 -14.86
C LEU A 47 -13.56 -26.45 -13.91
N ILE A 48 -14.84 -26.49 -13.50
CA ILE A 48 -15.39 -27.55 -12.63
C ILE A 48 -15.32 -28.89 -13.33
N GLU A 49 -15.80 -28.98 -14.58
CA GLU A 49 -15.83 -30.20 -15.40
C GLU A 49 -14.43 -30.79 -15.56
N PHE A 50 -13.49 -30.03 -16.12
CA PHE A 50 -12.11 -30.48 -16.34
C PHE A 50 -11.41 -30.89 -15.04
N ARG A 51 -11.65 -30.18 -13.93
CA ARG A 51 -11.06 -30.54 -12.65
C ARG A 51 -11.66 -31.84 -12.09
N GLN A 52 -12.97 -32.06 -12.22
CA GLN A 52 -13.64 -33.30 -11.79
C GLN A 52 -13.23 -34.51 -12.60
N GLU A 53 -13.08 -34.35 -13.92
CA GLU A 53 -12.64 -35.39 -14.84
C GLU A 53 -11.11 -35.63 -14.81
N ASN A 54 -10.35 -34.83 -14.06
CA ASN A 54 -8.89 -34.81 -14.05
C ASN A 54 -8.28 -34.54 -15.45
N ASP A 55 -9.01 -33.83 -16.31
CA ASP A 55 -8.45 -33.32 -17.56
C ASP A 55 -7.56 -32.09 -17.26
N ASN A 56 -6.32 -32.37 -16.91
CA ASN A 56 -5.36 -31.35 -16.53
C ASN A 56 -4.88 -30.48 -17.70
N HIS A 57 -4.97 -30.98 -18.95
CA HIS A 57 -4.67 -30.20 -20.15
C HIS A 57 -5.81 -29.23 -20.48
N GLY A 58 -7.07 -29.68 -20.43
CA GLY A 58 -8.24 -28.81 -20.60
C GLY A 58 -8.29 -27.72 -19.53
N LEU A 59 -7.97 -28.10 -18.29
CA LEU A 59 -7.91 -27.15 -17.15
C LEU A 59 -6.80 -26.08 -17.36
N LEU A 60 -5.60 -26.53 -17.76
CA LEU A 60 -4.47 -25.63 -18.06
C LEU A 60 -4.81 -24.68 -19.23
N PHE A 61 -5.42 -25.19 -20.27
CA PHE A 61 -5.83 -24.41 -21.43
C PHE A 61 -6.85 -23.33 -21.05
N THR A 62 -7.90 -23.70 -20.32
CA THR A 62 -8.95 -22.78 -19.87
C THR A 62 -8.40 -21.68 -18.96
N LEU A 63 -7.46 -22.01 -18.08
CA LEU A 63 -6.79 -21.01 -17.24
C LEU A 63 -5.89 -20.08 -18.07
N ASN A 64 -5.16 -20.60 -19.07
CA ASN A 64 -4.32 -19.78 -19.96
C ASN A 64 -5.10 -18.70 -20.70
N GLU A 65 -6.31 -19.02 -21.17
CA GLU A 65 -7.14 -18.10 -21.97
C GLU A 65 -7.67 -16.90 -21.19
N GLY A 66 -7.66 -16.91 -19.88
CA GLY A 66 -8.40 -15.90 -19.15
C GLY A 66 -7.92 -15.62 -17.74
N ILE A 67 -6.61 -15.73 -17.48
CA ILE A 67 -6.09 -15.47 -16.15
C ILE A 67 -5.74 -13.99 -15.98
N HIS A 68 -6.76 -13.15 -15.85
CA HIS A 68 -6.60 -11.73 -15.50
C HIS A 68 -7.73 -11.22 -14.62
N GLY A 69 -7.47 -10.16 -13.84
CA GLY A 69 -8.31 -9.74 -12.71
C GLY A 69 -9.68 -9.17 -13.06
N ASN A 70 -9.90 -8.73 -14.28
CA ASN A 70 -11.16 -8.10 -14.69
C ASN A 70 -11.82 -8.82 -15.85
N ILE A 71 -11.82 -10.15 -15.83
CA ILE A 71 -12.47 -10.95 -16.87
C ILE A 71 -13.98 -10.67 -16.88
N GLY A 72 -14.57 -10.49 -18.06
CA GLY A 72 -15.98 -10.19 -18.21
C GLY A 72 -16.46 -8.93 -17.44
N GLY A 73 -15.54 -8.09 -16.97
CA GLY A 73 -15.89 -6.89 -16.18
C GLY A 73 -16.17 -7.17 -14.71
N MET A 74 -15.84 -8.35 -14.16
CA MET A 74 -16.11 -8.72 -12.76
C MET A 74 -15.38 -7.87 -11.71
N GLY A 75 -14.34 -7.12 -12.10
CA GLY A 75 -13.59 -6.22 -11.22
C GLY A 75 -14.17 -4.80 -11.12
N LYS A 76 -15.25 -4.48 -11.85
CA LYS A 76 -15.85 -3.13 -11.82
C LYS A 76 -16.32 -2.75 -10.42
N SER A 77 -15.97 -1.52 -10.00
CA SER A 77 -16.30 -1.01 -8.66
C SER A 77 -17.80 -1.01 -8.38
N GLU A 78 -18.63 -0.74 -9.40
CA GLU A 78 -20.09 -0.71 -9.30
C GLU A 78 -20.70 -2.03 -8.80
N LEU A 79 -20.06 -3.17 -9.13
CA LEU A 79 -20.49 -4.49 -8.65
C LEU A 79 -20.31 -4.67 -7.13
N TYR A 80 -19.38 -3.94 -6.53
CA TYR A 80 -19.08 -4.01 -5.09
C TYR A 80 -19.75 -2.89 -4.29
N GLN A 81 -20.39 -1.94 -4.97
CA GLN A 81 -21.11 -0.81 -4.34
C GLN A 81 -22.62 -1.06 -4.22
N GLN A 82 -23.17 -2.06 -4.94
CA GLN A 82 -24.60 -2.36 -4.94
C GLN A 82 -25.09 -2.94 -3.61
N SER A 83 -24.26 -3.73 -2.94
CA SER A 83 -24.54 -4.28 -1.61
C SER A 83 -23.57 -3.71 -0.57
N LYS A 84 -23.93 -3.79 0.70
CA LYS A 84 -23.05 -3.38 1.81
C LYS A 84 -21.96 -4.40 2.07
N PHE A 85 -22.21 -5.68 1.77
CA PHE A 85 -21.27 -6.77 1.98
C PHE A 85 -21.17 -7.67 0.74
N GLY A 86 -19.97 -7.81 0.20
CA GLY A 86 -19.70 -8.71 -0.93
C GLY A 86 -20.22 -8.21 -2.29
N THR A 87 -20.43 -9.14 -3.20
CA THR A 87 -20.87 -8.89 -4.59
C THR A 87 -21.70 -10.07 -5.11
N LYS A 88 -21.79 -10.24 -6.43
CA LYS A 88 -22.46 -11.37 -7.10
C LYS A 88 -21.88 -12.72 -6.68
N GLN A 89 -22.74 -13.67 -6.29
CA GLN A 89 -22.33 -15.02 -5.91
C GLN A 89 -21.55 -15.73 -7.02
N LEU A 90 -21.94 -15.53 -8.29
CA LEU A 90 -21.23 -16.09 -9.44
C LEU A 90 -19.75 -15.65 -9.50
N ILE A 91 -19.44 -14.41 -9.11
CA ILE A 91 -18.05 -13.91 -9.07
C ILE A 91 -17.27 -14.65 -7.98
N LEU A 92 -17.86 -14.83 -6.80
CA LEU A 92 -17.26 -15.58 -5.69
C LEU A 92 -16.98 -17.03 -6.08
N ASP A 93 -17.97 -17.69 -6.67
CA ASP A 93 -17.86 -19.09 -7.12
C ASP A 93 -16.74 -19.23 -8.16
N TYR A 94 -16.67 -18.31 -9.12
CA TYR A 94 -15.63 -18.30 -10.14
C TYR A 94 -14.22 -18.10 -9.56
N VAL A 95 -14.04 -17.12 -8.68
CA VAL A 95 -12.74 -16.85 -8.03
C VAL A 95 -12.30 -18.05 -7.18
N ASN A 96 -13.24 -18.69 -6.45
CA ASN A 96 -12.95 -19.86 -5.66
C ASN A 96 -12.58 -21.08 -6.53
N GLU A 97 -13.27 -21.28 -7.66
CA GLU A 97 -12.96 -22.39 -8.56
C GLU A 97 -11.62 -22.17 -9.26
N VAL A 98 -11.31 -20.98 -9.75
CA VAL A 98 -9.98 -20.63 -10.26
C VAL A 98 -8.90 -20.93 -9.22
N SER A 99 -9.12 -20.53 -7.96
CA SER A 99 -8.21 -20.83 -6.85
C SER A 99 -8.00 -22.35 -6.68
N SER A 100 -9.08 -23.11 -6.71
CA SER A 100 -9.05 -24.58 -6.59
C SER A 100 -8.32 -25.24 -7.75
N ALA A 101 -8.56 -24.77 -8.97
CA ALA A 101 -7.91 -25.24 -10.19
C ALA A 101 -6.40 -24.97 -10.19
N LEU A 102 -5.99 -23.75 -9.78
CA LEU A 102 -4.57 -23.40 -9.66
C LEU A 102 -3.85 -24.28 -8.63
N LYS A 103 -4.44 -24.46 -7.43
CA LYS A 103 -3.88 -25.34 -6.39
C LYS A 103 -3.81 -26.79 -6.84
N HIS A 104 -4.84 -27.28 -7.55
CA HIS A 104 -4.84 -28.61 -8.13
C HIS A 104 -3.67 -28.78 -9.11
N LEU A 105 -3.52 -27.92 -10.13
CA LEU A 105 -2.44 -28.01 -11.10
C LEU A 105 -1.04 -27.87 -10.48
N ALA A 106 -0.88 -27.06 -9.44
CA ALA A 106 0.39 -26.88 -8.73
C ALA A 106 0.81 -28.13 -7.94
N HIS A 107 -0.13 -29.04 -7.66
CA HIS A 107 0.15 -30.19 -6.81
C HIS A 107 1.13 -31.17 -7.52
N PRO A 108 2.16 -31.70 -6.82
CA PRO A 108 3.19 -32.56 -7.44
C PRO A 108 2.67 -33.85 -8.04
N ARG A 109 1.55 -34.38 -7.48
CA ARG A 109 0.97 -35.67 -7.90
C ARG A 109 0.10 -35.57 -9.16
N VAL A 110 -0.21 -34.35 -9.63
CA VAL A 110 -1.00 -34.16 -10.84
C VAL A 110 -0.20 -34.59 -12.06
N LYS A 111 -0.72 -35.58 -12.78
CA LYS A 111 -0.14 -36.18 -13.98
C LYS A 111 -0.61 -35.45 -15.24
N GLY A 112 0.09 -35.69 -16.36
CA GLY A 112 -0.29 -35.13 -17.66
C GLY A 112 0.35 -33.77 -17.96
N VAL A 113 0.70 -32.95 -16.96
CA VAL A 113 1.41 -31.67 -17.15
C VAL A 113 2.78 -31.79 -16.52
N SER A 114 3.83 -31.58 -17.30
CA SER A 114 5.22 -31.68 -16.85
C SER A 114 5.61 -30.52 -15.92
N MET A 115 6.67 -30.68 -15.12
CA MET A 115 7.15 -29.62 -14.23
C MET A 115 7.58 -28.34 -14.99
N PRO A 116 8.28 -28.42 -16.13
CA PRO A 116 8.58 -27.24 -16.94
C PRO A 116 7.32 -26.51 -17.44
N GLU A 117 6.30 -27.26 -17.89
CA GLU A 117 5.02 -26.67 -18.33
C GLU A 117 4.29 -25.97 -17.18
N LYS A 118 4.26 -26.60 -15.99
CA LYS A 118 3.70 -25.96 -14.78
C LYS A 118 4.43 -24.67 -14.46
N LEU A 119 5.76 -24.69 -14.43
CA LEU A 119 6.57 -23.52 -14.10
C LEU A 119 6.33 -22.38 -15.11
N ASP A 120 6.39 -22.67 -16.39
CA ASP A 120 6.12 -21.71 -17.46
C ASP A 120 4.71 -21.10 -17.34
N PHE A 121 3.70 -21.95 -17.14
CA PHE A 121 2.32 -21.50 -16.96
C PHE A 121 2.20 -20.56 -15.76
N PHE A 122 2.65 -20.97 -14.57
CA PHE A 122 2.47 -20.19 -13.37
C PHE A 122 3.25 -18.88 -13.38
N GLN A 123 4.46 -18.86 -13.96
CA GLN A 123 5.23 -17.63 -14.12
C GLN A 123 4.50 -16.66 -15.07
N ARG A 124 4.04 -17.10 -16.23
CA ARG A 124 3.26 -16.27 -17.16
C ARG A 124 1.94 -15.81 -16.55
N ALA A 125 1.20 -16.73 -15.92
CA ALA A 125 -0.08 -16.42 -15.28
C ALA A 125 0.09 -15.37 -14.16
N SER A 126 1.13 -15.49 -13.33
CA SER A 126 1.43 -14.52 -12.28
C SER A 126 1.76 -13.13 -12.84
N LEU A 127 2.51 -13.07 -13.97
CA LEU A 127 2.82 -11.80 -14.64
C LEU A 127 1.58 -11.19 -15.30
N CYS A 128 0.74 -12.00 -15.96
CA CYS A 128 -0.48 -11.53 -16.61
C CYS A 128 -1.55 -11.07 -15.64
N PHE A 129 -1.73 -11.81 -14.54
CA PHE A 129 -2.68 -11.44 -13.49
C PHE A 129 -2.20 -10.20 -12.74
N GLY A 130 -0.89 -10.09 -12.53
CA GLY A 130 -0.24 -9.01 -11.80
C GLY A 130 -0.36 -9.14 -10.28
N ARG A 131 0.17 -8.14 -9.59
CA ARG A 131 0.23 -8.05 -8.12
C ARG A 131 -0.54 -6.86 -7.60
N SER A 132 -0.87 -6.92 -6.31
CA SER A 132 -1.49 -5.80 -5.60
C SER A 132 -0.46 -5.06 -4.76
N ALA A 133 -0.60 -3.74 -4.63
CA ALA A 133 0.18 -2.92 -3.71
C ALA A 133 -0.73 -2.06 -2.83
N LEU A 134 -0.32 -1.88 -1.58
CA LEU A 134 -0.88 -0.88 -0.68
C LEU A 134 -0.03 0.38 -0.78
N MET A 135 -0.65 1.51 -1.10
CA MET A 135 0.01 2.81 -1.15
C MET A 135 -0.58 3.73 -0.08
N MET A 136 0.28 4.30 0.73
CA MET A 136 -0.05 5.27 1.78
C MET A 136 0.50 6.63 1.39
N SER A 137 -0.41 7.59 1.21
CA SER A 137 -0.06 8.95 0.80
C SER A 137 0.69 9.73 1.87
N GLY A 138 1.22 10.89 1.50
CA GLY A 138 1.67 11.89 2.45
C GLY A 138 0.52 12.32 3.36
N SER A 139 0.78 12.46 4.64
CA SER A 139 -0.30 12.59 5.64
C SER A 139 -0.04 13.62 6.74
N GLY A 140 1.22 14.01 6.98
CA GLY A 140 1.53 14.73 8.22
C GLY A 140 1.03 13.96 9.44
N THR A 141 0.34 14.61 10.36
CA THR A 141 -0.22 13.98 11.58
C THR A 141 -1.46 13.10 11.32
N PHE A 142 -1.99 13.05 10.08
CA PHE A 142 -3.03 12.09 9.70
C PHE A 142 -2.47 10.66 9.48
N LEU A 143 -1.19 10.42 9.70
CA LEU A 143 -0.56 9.11 9.55
C LEU A 143 -1.26 8.00 10.37
N PHE A 144 -1.90 8.35 11.48
CA PHE A 144 -2.63 7.41 12.33
C PHE A 144 -3.85 6.79 11.64
N PHE A 145 -4.42 7.46 10.63
CA PHE A 145 -5.42 6.85 9.76
C PHE A 145 -4.84 5.66 9.00
N HIS A 146 -3.61 5.78 8.47
CA HIS A 146 -2.93 4.67 7.80
C HIS A 146 -2.68 3.49 8.74
N VAL A 147 -2.38 3.77 10.02
CA VAL A 147 -2.26 2.72 11.06
C VAL A 147 -3.57 1.96 11.21
N GLY A 148 -4.71 2.66 11.22
CA GLY A 148 -6.05 2.04 11.27
C GLY A 148 -6.35 1.19 10.04
N VAL A 149 -6.02 1.68 8.84
CA VAL A 149 -6.15 0.92 7.59
C VAL A 149 -5.34 -0.37 7.64
N LEU A 150 -4.07 -0.28 8.04
CA LEU A 150 -3.20 -1.45 8.18
C LEU A 150 -3.70 -2.44 9.23
N LYS A 151 -4.21 -1.96 10.37
CA LYS A 151 -4.79 -2.79 11.42
C LYS A 151 -5.99 -3.59 10.90
N ALA A 152 -6.90 -2.96 10.15
CA ALA A 152 -8.03 -3.63 9.54
C ALA A 152 -7.59 -4.71 8.54
N LEU A 153 -6.62 -4.39 7.66
CA LEU A 153 -6.07 -5.34 6.69
C LEU A 153 -5.32 -6.48 7.37
N TRP A 154 -4.53 -6.19 8.41
CA TRP A 154 -3.80 -7.19 9.18
C TRP A 154 -4.72 -8.20 9.86
N LYS A 155 -5.77 -7.74 10.53
CA LYS A 155 -6.77 -8.61 11.17
C LYS A 155 -7.43 -9.59 10.19
N GLN A 156 -7.49 -9.23 8.91
CA GLN A 156 -8.10 -10.04 7.85
C GLN A 156 -7.06 -10.78 6.98
N ASP A 157 -5.77 -10.73 7.32
CA ASP A 157 -4.67 -11.31 6.54
C ASP A 157 -4.65 -10.80 5.07
N LEU A 158 -4.88 -9.50 4.88
CA LEU A 158 -5.01 -8.86 3.57
C LEU A 158 -3.91 -7.82 3.27
N ILE A 159 -2.88 -7.69 4.11
CA ILE A 159 -1.77 -6.77 3.81
C ILE A 159 -1.03 -7.27 2.57
N PRO A 160 -0.93 -6.48 1.48
CA PRO A 160 -0.14 -6.83 0.32
C PRO A 160 1.36 -6.91 0.65
N GLU A 161 2.11 -7.77 -0.04
CA GLU A 161 3.58 -7.84 0.14
C GLU A 161 4.31 -6.58 -0.35
N ILE A 162 3.68 -5.77 -1.22
CA ILE A 162 4.24 -4.53 -1.75
C ILE A 162 3.54 -3.37 -1.08
N ILE A 163 4.32 -2.60 -0.32
CA ILE A 163 3.84 -1.42 0.40
C ILE A 163 4.65 -0.21 -0.05
N SER A 164 3.97 0.88 -0.35
CA SER A 164 4.59 2.17 -0.66
C SER A 164 4.10 3.25 0.28
N GLY A 165 4.97 4.18 0.62
CA GLY A 165 4.62 5.34 1.42
C GLY A 165 5.41 6.58 1.07
N SER A 166 4.76 7.73 1.28
CA SER A 166 5.36 9.05 1.20
C SER A 166 5.15 9.80 2.51
N SER A 167 6.12 10.59 2.96
CA SER A 167 6.00 11.38 4.20
C SER A 167 5.52 10.52 5.39
N GLY A 168 4.42 10.89 6.07
CA GLY A 168 3.83 10.09 7.15
C GLY A 168 3.50 8.65 6.73
N GLY A 169 3.07 8.43 5.48
CA GLY A 169 2.86 7.09 4.93
C GLY A 169 4.14 6.26 4.84
N SER A 170 5.30 6.89 4.56
CA SER A 170 6.61 6.21 4.55
C SER A 170 7.03 5.74 5.93
N PHE A 171 6.72 6.54 6.96
CA PHE A 171 6.96 6.18 8.35
C PHE A 171 6.17 4.93 8.74
N VAL A 172 4.87 4.90 8.45
CA VAL A 172 4.01 3.75 8.74
C VAL A 172 4.46 2.51 7.96
N ALA A 173 4.82 2.66 6.67
CA ALA A 173 5.36 1.57 5.85
C ALA A 173 6.65 0.98 6.44
N ALA A 174 7.55 1.84 6.93
CA ALA A 174 8.80 1.42 7.54
C ALA A 174 8.59 0.70 8.88
N VAL A 175 7.68 1.20 9.74
CA VAL A 175 7.35 0.55 11.02
C VAL A 175 6.84 -0.87 10.79
N VAL A 176 5.94 -1.08 9.83
CA VAL A 176 5.40 -2.40 9.49
C VAL A 176 6.44 -3.28 8.80
N GLY A 177 7.15 -2.73 7.82
CA GLY A 177 8.06 -3.51 6.98
C GLY A 177 9.41 -3.85 7.62
N THR A 178 9.70 -3.33 8.82
CA THR A 178 10.90 -3.68 9.60
C THR A 178 10.60 -4.65 10.75
N ARG A 179 9.42 -5.32 10.72
CA ARG A 179 9.00 -6.33 11.71
C ARG A 179 8.58 -7.61 11.04
N LYS A 180 8.76 -8.73 11.72
CA LYS A 180 8.18 -10.01 11.28
C LYS A 180 6.66 -9.96 11.40
N LYS A 181 5.97 -10.70 10.52
CA LYS A 181 4.50 -10.75 10.46
C LYS A 181 3.86 -11.12 11.82
N GLU A 182 4.51 -11.98 12.59
CA GLU A 182 4.04 -12.46 13.89
C GLU A 182 3.99 -11.34 14.95
N TYR A 183 4.85 -10.33 14.84
CA TYR A 183 4.95 -9.20 15.77
C TYR A 183 4.20 -7.94 15.29
N LEU A 184 3.50 -8.01 14.16
CA LEU A 184 2.73 -6.84 13.68
C LEU A 184 1.58 -6.47 14.62
N GLY A 185 1.05 -7.44 15.38
CA GLY A 185 0.01 -7.17 16.38
C GLY A 185 0.44 -6.17 17.45
N GLU A 186 1.71 -6.15 17.82
CA GLU A 186 2.27 -5.23 18.82
C GLU A 186 2.15 -3.76 18.40
N ILE A 187 2.24 -3.46 17.09
CA ILE A 187 2.12 -2.09 16.57
C ILE A 187 0.73 -1.50 16.85
N PHE A 188 -0.29 -2.36 16.92
CA PHE A 188 -1.68 -1.98 17.11
C PHE A 188 -2.12 -2.04 18.57
N ASP A 189 -1.19 -2.38 19.49
CA ASP A 189 -1.43 -2.34 20.92
C ASP A 189 -1.51 -0.90 21.43
N PRO A 190 -2.48 -0.56 22.28
CA PRO A 190 -2.57 0.76 22.89
C PRO A 190 -1.30 1.19 23.63
N GLU A 191 -0.56 0.26 24.26
CA GLU A 191 0.71 0.58 24.91
C GLU A 191 1.79 0.99 23.91
N PHE A 192 1.89 0.31 22.77
CA PHE A 192 2.81 0.71 21.70
C PHE A 192 2.46 2.11 21.16
N ILE A 193 1.17 2.39 20.97
CA ILE A 193 0.68 3.70 20.52
C ILE A 193 1.02 4.78 21.57
N ASN A 194 1.02 4.46 22.86
CA ASN A 194 1.45 5.39 23.91
C ASN A 194 2.97 5.64 23.93
N LEU A 195 3.80 4.66 23.53
CA LEU A 195 5.23 4.87 23.29
C LEU A 195 5.47 5.79 22.08
N GLU A 196 4.59 5.74 21.07
CA GLU A 196 4.55 6.70 19.96
C GLU A 196 4.14 8.12 20.42
N ALA A 197 3.69 8.30 21.65
CA ALA A 197 3.55 9.65 22.23
C ALA A 197 4.86 10.45 22.13
N ASP A 198 6.00 9.80 22.05
CA ASP A 198 7.26 10.46 21.76
C ASP A 198 7.31 11.03 20.32
N LEU A 199 6.82 10.30 19.32
CA LEU A 199 6.67 10.84 17.95
C LEU A 199 5.65 11.97 17.92
N ARG A 200 4.51 11.78 18.58
CA ARG A 200 3.53 12.83 18.78
C ARG A 200 4.18 14.03 19.47
N THR A 201 4.96 13.81 20.51
CA THR A 201 5.65 14.86 21.25
C THR A 201 6.68 15.56 20.38
N VAL A 202 7.39 14.85 19.50
CA VAL A 202 8.34 15.43 18.53
C VAL A 202 7.61 16.21 17.46
N PHE A 203 6.57 15.65 16.83
CA PHE A 203 5.73 16.39 15.89
C PHE A 203 5.02 17.56 16.58
N ASN A 204 4.54 17.39 17.79
CA ASN A 204 3.89 18.44 18.58
C ASN A 204 4.85 19.53 18.99
N ARG A 205 6.07 19.21 19.43
CA ARG A 205 7.12 20.21 19.75
C ARG A 205 7.56 20.97 18.52
N PHE A 206 7.60 20.29 17.37
CA PHE A 206 7.92 20.91 16.09
C PHE A 206 6.84 21.93 15.67
N VAL A 207 5.56 21.58 15.82
CA VAL A 207 4.42 22.42 15.45
C VAL A 207 4.10 23.51 16.49
N ALA A 208 4.27 23.23 17.77
CA ALA A 208 3.72 24.03 18.87
C ALA A 208 4.61 25.18 19.36
N LYS A 209 5.90 25.28 19.01
CA LYS A 209 6.74 26.32 19.61
C LYS A 209 7.78 26.94 18.71
N ASN A 210 7.62 28.26 18.64
CA ASN A 210 8.70 29.24 18.62
C ASN A 210 10.09 28.68 18.23
N HIS A 211 10.27 28.42 16.95
CA HIS A 211 11.49 28.62 16.16
C HIS A 211 12.87 28.25 16.73
N ARG A 212 12.97 27.54 17.80
CA ARG A 212 14.16 26.75 18.06
C ARG A 212 13.96 25.42 17.37
N GLN A 213 14.76 25.19 16.32
CA GLN A 213 14.91 23.95 15.62
C GLN A 213 14.74 22.81 16.62
N VAL A 214 13.63 22.05 16.52
CA VAL A 214 13.61 20.69 17.05
C VAL A 214 14.80 20.05 16.41
N GLY A 215 15.79 19.71 17.19
CA GLY A 215 17.05 19.31 16.64
C GLY A 215 16.79 18.08 15.78
N ARG A 216 17.38 18.04 14.59
CA ARG A 216 17.45 16.84 13.76
C ARG A 216 17.67 15.58 14.61
N LYS A 217 18.44 15.67 15.69
CA LYS A 217 18.69 14.61 16.68
C LYS A 217 17.43 14.07 17.37
N GLU A 218 16.50 14.93 17.78
CA GLU A 218 15.29 14.47 18.50
C GLU A 218 14.36 13.69 17.55
N LEU A 219 14.26 14.09 16.29
CA LEU A 219 13.52 13.35 15.28
C LEU A 219 14.23 12.01 14.93
N GLU A 220 15.56 12.05 14.78
CA GLU A 220 16.38 10.84 14.57
C GLU A 220 16.23 9.85 15.73
N GLU A 221 16.25 10.33 16.98
CA GLU A 221 16.06 9.51 18.18
C GLU A 221 14.67 8.86 18.23
N SER A 222 13.63 9.61 17.86
CA SER A 222 12.26 9.09 17.85
C SER A 222 12.03 8.09 16.73
N VAL A 223 12.54 8.36 15.54
CA VAL A 223 12.53 7.39 14.43
C VAL A 223 13.31 6.13 14.82
N ALA A 224 14.44 6.30 15.55
CA ALA A 224 15.28 5.19 15.98
C ALA A 224 14.60 4.25 17.00
N LYS A 225 13.68 4.74 17.82
CA LYS A 225 12.91 3.91 18.76
C LYS A 225 11.96 2.94 18.05
N LEU A 226 11.37 3.37 16.94
CA LEU A 226 10.31 2.67 16.25
C LEU A 226 10.77 1.91 15.01
N ILE A 227 11.81 2.38 14.35
CA ILE A 227 12.36 1.77 13.14
C ILE A 227 13.76 1.25 13.45
N PRO A 228 14.01 -0.07 13.40
CA PRO A 228 15.34 -0.65 13.56
C PRO A 228 16.34 -0.11 12.53
N ASP A 229 17.65 -0.20 12.84
CA ASP A 229 18.72 0.27 11.95
C ASP A 229 19.02 -0.73 10.83
N LEU A 230 18.06 -0.87 9.90
CA LEU A 230 18.09 -1.83 8.80
C LEU A 230 18.19 -1.13 7.44
N THR A 231 18.85 -1.80 6.50
CA THR A 231 18.77 -1.47 5.08
C THR A 231 17.45 -2.01 4.49
N PHE A 232 17.10 -1.58 3.27
CA PHE A 232 15.92 -2.10 2.57
C PHE A 232 16.00 -3.61 2.32
N GLU A 233 17.19 -4.15 2.01
CA GLU A 233 17.40 -5.58 1.81
C GLU A 233 17.27 -6.38 3.11
N GLU A 234 17.86 -5.89 4.20
CA GLU A 234 17.76 -6.51 5.52
C GLU A 234 16.32 -6.54 6.02
N ALA A 235 15.57 -5.46 5.80
CA ALA A 235 14.15 -5.40 6.16
C ALA A 235 13.30 -6.37 5.33
N TYR A 236 13.56 -6.45 4.01
CA TYR A 236 12.90 -7.43 3.15
C TYR A 236 13.17 -8.86 3.59
N ASN A 237 14.43 -9.19 3.88
CA ASN A 237 14.81 -10.51 4.37
C ASN A 237 14.18 -10.86 5.72
N LEU A 238 13.91 -9.86 6.56
CA LEU A 238 13.26 -10.01 7.86
C LEU A 238 11.76 -10.21 7.77
N SER A 239 11.08 -9.36 7.01
CA SER A 239 9.62 -9.23 6.98
C SER A 239 8.95 -9.90 5.79
N GLY A 240 9.67 -10.07 4.67
CA GLY A 240 9.11 -10.46 3.38
C GLY A 240 8.34 -9.35 2.66
N LEU A 241 8.28 -8.12 3.22
CA LEU A 241 7.57 -6.99 2.65
C LEU A 241 8.49 -6.10 1.80
N HIS A 242 8.07 -5.79 0.59
CA HIS A 242 8.74 -4.81 -0.27
C HIS A 242 8.34 -3.39 0.15
N ILE A 243 9.14 -2.77 1.00
CA ILE A 243 8.95 -1.36 1.40
C ILE A 243 9.43 -0.47 0.25
N ASN A 244 8.62 0.52 -0.12
CA ASN A 244 8.93 1.50 -1.15
C ASN A 244 8.71 2.90 -0.59
N ILE A 245 9.74 3.75 -0.57
CA ILE A 245 9.71 5.09 -0.01
C ILE A 245 10.03 6.11 -1.09
N SER A 246 9.10 7.05 -1.31
CA SER A 246 9.26 8.17 -2.25
C SER A 246 10.06 9.30 -1.62
N ILE A 247 11.11 9.75 -2.32
CA ILE A 247 11.93 10.91 -1.94
C ILE A 247 12.22 11.78 -3.17
N THR A 248 12.52 13.05 -2.95
CA THR A 248 12.88 14.00 -4.01
C THR A 248 14.24 14.65 -3.74
N PRO A 249 15.13 14.81 -4.75
CA PRO A 249 16.31 15.62 -4.59
C PRO A 249 15.96 17.07 -4.26
N ALA A 250 16.77 17.71 -3.40
CA ALA A 250 16.57 19.11 -3.03
C ALA A 250 16.89 20.08 -4.18
N GLU A 251 17.65 19.61 -5.17
CA GLU A 251 18.00 20.36 -6.37
C GLU A 251 16.80 20.46 -7.33
N THR A 252 16.66 21.60 -7.99
CA THR A 252 15.63 21.84 -9.01
C THR A 252 15.85 20.96 -10.25
N HIS A 253 14.75 20.64 -10.96
CA HIS A 253 14.76 19.86 -12.21
C HIS A 253 15.17 18.38 -12.09
N GLN A 254 15.24 17.83 -10.90
CA GLN A 254 15.50 16.41 -10.66
C GLN A 254 14.17 15.65 -10.44
N ARG A 255 14.15 14.38 -10.89
CA ARG A 255 12.99 13.52 -10.68
C ARG A 255 13.04 12.86 -9.30
N SER A 256 11.87 12.67 -8.69
CA SER A 256 11.71 11.85 -7.47
C SER A 256 12.35 10.47 -7.63
N ARG A 257 12.73 9.85 -6.53
CA ARG A 257 13.22 8.47 -6.47
C ARG A 257 12.33 7.63 -5.58
N LEU A 258 12.22 6.35 -5.93
CA LEU A 258 11.57 5.35 -5.11
C LEU A 258 12.65 4.41 -4.56
N LEU A 259 12.94 4.53 -3.27
CA LEU A 259 13.92 3.67 -2.59
C LEU A 259 13.25 2.37 -2.15
N ASN A 260 13.91 1.25 -2.39
CA ASN A 260 13.41 -0.08 -2.05
C ASN A 260 14.53 -1.14 -2.14
N ALA A 261 14.23 -2.38 -1.72
CA ALA A 261 15.19 -3.49 -1.73
C ALA A 261 15.69 -3.88 -3.13
N VAL A 262 14.96 -3.53 -4.21
CA VAL A 262 15.38 -3.90 -5.58
C VAL A 262 16.38 -2.89 -6.16
N THR A 263 16.13 -1.59 -5.97
CA THR A 263 16.92 -0.53 -6.62
C THR A 263 17.93 0.15 -5.69
N SER A 264 17.78 -0.01 -4.37
CA SER A 264 18.58 0.65 -3.35
C SER A 264 18.74 -0.27 -2.11
N PRO A 265 19.18 -1.55 -2.30
CA PRO A 265 19.15 -2.58 -1.26
C PRO A 265 19.92 -2.19 0.00
N ASN A 266 21.05 -1.52 -0.16
CA ASN A 266 21.97 -1.14 0.91
C ASN A 266 21.65 0.20 1.60
N VAL A 267 20.64 0.95 1.13
CA VAL A 267 20.25 2.23 1.75
C VAL A 267 19.54 1.98 3.06
N MET A 268 19.83 2.82 4.06
CA MET A 268 19.23 2.75 5.39
C MET A 268 17.80 3.28 5.37
N ILE A 269 16.86 2.52 5.94
CA ILE A 269 15.42 2.88 5.95
C ILE A 269 15.16 4.13 6.79
N ARG A 270 15.84 4.28 7.93
CA ARG A 270 15.67 5.46 8.81
C ARG A 270 15.89 6.76 8.05
N GLU A 271 17.01 6.84 7.32
CA GLU A 271 17.34 8.04 6.54
C GLU A 271 16.39 8.26 5.37
N ALA A 272 15.90 7.18 4.76
CA ALA A 272 14.90 7.26 3.70
C ALA A 272 13.57 7.85 4.24
N VAL A 273 13.12 7.39 5.41
CA VAL A 273 11.94 7.93 6.11
C VAL A 273 12.18 9.40 6.50
N MET A 274 13.33 9.70 7.10
CA MET A 274 13.69 11.07 7.46
C MET A 274 13.66 12.00 6.25
N ALA A 275 14.22 11.57 5.12
CA ALA A 275 14.21 12.34 3.88
C ALA A 275 12.78 12.52 3.35
N SER A 276 11.96 11.46 3.37
CA SER A 276 10.57 11.50 2.93
C SER A 276 9.67 12.38 3.82
N CYS A 277 10.02 12.56 5.08
CA CYS A 277 9.30 13.44 6.01
C CYS A 277 9.84 14.90 6.01
N CYS A 278 10.91 15.19 5.29
CA CYS A 278 11.48 16.54 5.23
C CYS A 278 10.72 17.44 4.25
N VAL A 279 9.61 18.01 4.72
CA VAL A 279 8.82 18.98 3.95
C VAL A 279 9.67 20.21 3.63
N PRO A 280 9.83 20.60 2.34
CA PRO A 280 10.61 21.77 1.93
C PRO A 280 10.13 23.06 2.62
N GLY A 281 11.08 23.82 3.15
CA GLY A 281 10.78 25.06 3.89
C GLY A 281 10.47 24.86 5.38
N VAL A 282 10.20 23.60 5.80
CA VAL A 282 9.91 23.25 7.20
C VAL A 282 11.11 22.55 7.82
N PHE A 283 11.69 21.57 7.12
CA PHE A 283 12.87 20.83 7.58
C PHE A 283 14.08 21.00 6.64
N PRO A 284 15.31 20.94 7.17
CA PRO A 284 16.49 20.91 6.33
C PRO A 284 16.58 19.60 5.55
N ALA A 285 17.03 19.68 4.30
CA ALA A 285 17.24 18.51 3.46
C ALA A 285 18.27 17.53 4.06
N VAL A 286 18.02 16.22 3.92
CA VAL A 286 18.77 15.13 4.54
C VAL A 286 19.75 14.49 3.55
N THR A 287 20.92 14.06 4.04
CA THR A 287 21.85 13.17 3.33
C THR A 287 21.51 11.73 3.74
N LEU A 288 21.35 10.83 2.77
CA LEU A 288 21.11 9.42 3.03
C LEU A 288 22.38 8.71 3.49
N ALA A 289 22.20 7.61 4.22
CA ALA A 289 23.24 6.67 4.55
C ALA A 289 22.95 5.29 3.93
N ALA A 290 24.02 4.51 3.73
CA ALA A 290 23.96 3.14 3.22
C ALA A 290 25.02 2.30 3.92
N LYS A 291 24.90 0.98 3.88
CA LYS A 291 25.98 0.04 4.24
C LYS A 291 26.85 -0.24 3.03
N ASN A 292 28.17 -0.20 3.21
CA ASN A 292 29.11 -0.65 2.19
C ASN A 292 29.25 -2.19 2.21
N VAL A 293 30.11 -2.73 1.36
CA VAL A 293 30.35 -4.20 1.25
C VAL A 293 30.89 -4.83 2.54
N TYR A 294 31.43 -4.03 3.46
CA TYR A 294 31.94 -4.48 4.76
C TYR A 294 30.90 -4.32 5.89
N GLY A 295 29.68 -3.83 5.56
CA GLY A 295 28.62 -3.57 6.55
C GLY A 295 28.77 -2.23 7.29
N GLU A 296 29.75 -1.40 6.92
CA GLU A 296 29.99 -0.11 7.57
C GLU A 296 29.04 0.96 7.01
N ARG A 297 28.57 1.84 7.89
CA ARG A 297 27.68 2.93 7.54
C ARG A 297 28.46 4.06 6.85
N VAL A 298 28.11 4.34 5.61
CA VAL A 298 28.70 5.37 4.77
C VAL A 298 27.64 6.30 4.17
N PRO A 299 27.98 7.54 3.81
CA PRO A 299 27.05 8.43 3.10
C PRO A 299 26.64 7.84 1.73
N TYR A 300 25.33 7.83 1.44
CA TYR A 300 24.82 7.46 0.12
C TYR A 300 24.64 8.71 -0.76
N LEU A 301 25.36 8.79 -1.88
CA LEU A 301 25.39 9.95 -2.78
C LEU A 301 25.65 11.25 -2.00
N PRO A 302 26.86 11.42 -1.40
CA PRO A 302 27.13 12.49 -0.42
C PRO A 302 26.97 13.91 -0.97
N SER A 303 27.08 14.09 -2.30
CA SER A 303 26.88 15.36 -2.98
C SER A 303 25.41 15.80 -3.07
N ARG A 304 24.47 14.91 -2.72
CA ARG A 304 23.02 15.16 -2.85
C ARG A 304 22.33 15.23 -1.50
N LYS A 305 21.33 16.13 -1.44
CA LYS A 305 20.41 16.25 -0.34
C LYS A 305 18.99 15.89 -0.80
N TRP A 306 18.19 15.39 0.12
CA TRP A 306 16.88 14.81 -0.16
C TRP A 306 15.80 15.45 0.71
N VAL A 307 14.61 15.56 0.14
CA VAL A 307 13.42 16.15 0.75
C VAL A 307 12.20 15.27 0.47
N ASP A 308 11.06 15.65 1.02
CA ASP A 308 9.77 14.93 0.90
C ASP A 308 9.40 14.65 -0.56
N GLY A 309 9.06 13.40 -0.84
CA GLY A 309 8.65 12.90 -2.14
C GLY A 309 7.18 13.12 -2.46
N SER A 310 6.31 13.39 -1.46
CA SER A 310 4.86 13.49 -1.63
C SER A 310 4.42 14.63 -2.56
N LEU A 311 5.25 15.67 -2.67
CA LEU A 311 4.98 16.80 -3.56
C LEU A 311 5.18 16.47 -5.05
N SER A 312 5.97 15.42 -5.38
CA SER A 312 6.32 15.10 -6.77
C SER A 312 5.92 13.71 -7.23
N ASP A 313 5.74 12.75 -6.31
CA ASP A 313 5.38 11.36 -6.62
C ASP A 313 4.81 10.69 -5.35
N ASP A 314 3.62 11.14 -4.96
CA ASP A 314 2.95 10.69 -3.72
C ASP A 314 2.54 9.21 -3.82
N LEU A 315 1.96 8.83 -4.96
CA LEU A 315 1.51 7.47 -5.26
C LEU A 315 2.26 6.94 -6.50
N PRO A 316 3.41 6.27 -6.34
CA PRO A 316 4.32 5.91 -7.44
C PRO A 316 3.85 4.69 -8.26
N MET A 317 2.58 4.67 -8.72
CA MET A 317 1.94 3.55 -9.41
C MET A 317 2.77 3.03 -10.59
N LYS A 318 3.19 3.92 -11.49
CA LYS A 318 3.97 3.56 -12.69
C LYS A 318 5.29 2.88 -12.35
N ARG A 319 5.92 3.26 -11.23
CA ARG A 319 7.17 2.64 -10.78
C ARG A 319 6.92 1.29 -10.16
N LEU A 320 5.89 1.15 -9.32
CA LEU A 320 5.50 -0.13 -8.73
C LEU A 320 5.09 -1.13 -9.81
N SER A 321 4.36 -0.68 -10.85
CA SER A 321 4.03 -1.52 -12.00
C SER A 321 5.30 -2.05 -12.70
N ARG A 322 6.28 -1.18 -12.94
CA ARG A 322 7.53 -1.56 -13.63
C ARG A 322 8.44 -2.44 -12.79
N LEU A 323 8.50 -2.23 -11.47
CA LEU A 323 9.39 -2.95 -10.57
C LEU A 323 8.85 -4.33 -10.19
N TYR A 324 7.54 -4.44 -9.96
CA TYR A 324 6.94 -5.61 -9.33
C TYR A 324 5.79 -6.23 -10.12
N GLY A 325 5.44 -5.68 -11.28
CA GLY A 325 4.27 -6.14 -12.05
C GLY A 325 2.94 -5.80 -11.35
N VAL A 326 2.90 -4.72 -10.56
CA VAL A 326 1.67 -4.28 -9.91
C VAL A 326 0.72 -3.69 -10.93
N ASN A 327 -0.52 -4.16 -10.93
CA ASN A 327 -1.61 -3.64 -11.75
C ASN A 327 -2.92 -3.47 -10.96
N HIS A 328 -2.88 -3.67 -9.64
CA HIS A 328 -3.99 -3.46 -8.72
C HIS A 328 -3.52 -2.67 -7.51
N PHE A 329 -4.12 -1.51 -7.28
CA PHE A 329 -3.67 -0.51 -6.32
C PHE A 329 -4.72 -0.24 -5.25
N ILE A 330 -4.37 -0.53 -4.00
CA ILE A 330 -5.13 -0.17 -2.81
C ILE A 330 -4.49 1.11 -2.25
N VAL A 331 -5.26 2.19 -2.18
CA VAL A 331 -4.77 3.50 -1.78
C VAL A 331 -5.41 3.91 -0.46
N SER A 332 -4.58 4.13 0.55
CA SER A 332 -4.95 4.86 1.76
C SER A 332 -4.55 6.33 1.56
N GLN A 333 -5.54 7.19 1.28
CA GLN A 333 -5.30 8.57 0.91
C GLN A 333 -5.69 9.53 2.03
N THR A 334 -4.71 10.24 2.55
CA THR A 334 -4.87 11.24 3.61
C THR A 334 -4.12 12.54 3.31
N ASN A 335 -3.57 12.67 2.09
CA ASN A 335 -2.84 13.86 1.71
C ASN A 335 -3.79 15.08 1.74
N PRO A 336 -3.57 16.02 2.67
CA PRO A 336 -4.47 17.14 2.87
C PRO A 336 -4.54 18.10 1.67
N LEU A 337 -3.55 18.06 0.78
CA LEU A 337 -3.56 18.84 -0.47
C LEU A 337 -4.52 18.25 -1.52
N VAL A 338 -4.79 16.95 -1.43
CA VAL A 338 -5.49 16.15 -2.44
C VAL A 338 -6.94 15.87 -2.04
N LEU A 339 -7.19 15.62 -0.77
CA LEU A 339 -8.50 15.23 -0.24
C LEU A 339 -9.65 16.15 -0.68
N PRO A 340 -9.50 17.50 -0.71
CA PRO A 340 -10.57 18.38 -1.16
C PRO A 340 -11.01 18.12 -2.60
N PHE A 341 -10.09 17.70 -3.47
CA PHE A 341 -10.39 17.43 -4.89
C PHE A 341 -11.10 16.10 -5.10
N ILE A 342 -10.67 15.06 -4.40
CA ILE A 342 -11.31 13.72 -4.46
C ILE A 342 -12.74 13.79 -3.90
N SER A 343 -12.97 14.61 -2.88
CA SER A 343 -14.30 14.79 -2.28
C SER A 343 -15.24 15.57 -3.19
N ALA A 344 -14.71 16.51 -3.97
CA ALA A 344 -15.49 17.31 -4.93
C ALA A 344 -15.93 16.49 -6.16
N GLU A 345 -15.16 15.50 -6.57
CA GLU A 345 -15.47 14.59 -7.68
C GLU A 345 -16.68 13.69 -7.35
N LYS A 346 -16.96 13.45 -6.07
CA LYS A 346 -18.16 12.73 -5.59
C LYS A 346 -19.43 13.58 -5.49
N SER A 347 -19.31 14.91 -5.55
CA SER A 347 -20.44 15.83 -5.57
C SER A 347 -20.59 16.38 -7.00
N ASP A 348 -21.77 16.23 -7.60
CA ASP A 348 -22.12 16.59 -8.99
C ASP A 348 -21.91 18.08 -9.43
N GLY A 349 -20.99 18.80 -8.81
CA GLY A 349 -20.61 20.18 -9.11
C GLY A 349 -19.33 20.27 -9.94
N GLY A 350 -19.42 20.88 -11.10
CA GLY A 350 -18.38 20.93 -12.13
C GLY A 350 -16.93 21.15 -11.63
N LEU A 351 -16.08 20.20 -11.97
CA LEU A 351 -14.67 20.05 -11.58
C LEU A 351 -13.84 21.35 -11.66
N LEU A 352 -14.07 22.18 -12.68
CA LEU A 352 -13.28 23.40 -12.95
C LEU A 352 -13.58 24.57 -12.00
N ALA A 353 -14.81 24.73 -11.54
CA ALA A 353 -15.17 25.80 -10.60
C ALA A 353 -14.67 25.47 -9.18
N THR A 354 -14.77 24.19 -8.77
CA THR A 354 -14.27 23.70 -7.49
C THR A 354 -12.74 23.71 -7.44
N LEU A 355 -12.05 23.42 -8.56
CA LEU A 355 -10.60 23.48 -8.69
C LEU A 355 -10.04 24.89 -8.45
N SER A 356 -10.70 25.95 -8.91
CA SER A 356 -10.20 27.32 -8.78
C SER A 356 -10.32 27.88 -7.35
N GLU A 357 -11.46 27.72 -6.70
CA GLU A 357 -11.71 28.28 -5.37
C GLU A 357 -11.08 27.41 -4.25
N THR A 358 -11.28 26.10 -4.31
CA THR A 358 -10.75 25.18 -3.29
C THR A 358 -9.24 25.09 -3.38
N GLY A 359 -8.69 25.10 -4.60
CA GLY A 359 -7.24 25.09 -4.83
C GLY A 359 -6.56 26.33 -4.29
N LEU A 360 -7.07 27.52 -4.57
CA LEU A 360 -6.54 28.78 -4.05
C LEU A 360 -6.65 28.87 -2.53
N LYS A 361 -7.77 28.40 -1.95
CA LYS A 361 -7.96 28.33 -0.50
C LYS A 361 -6.96 27.37 0.14
N THR A 362 -6.75 26.19 -0.44
CA THR A 362 -5.79 25.18 0.05
C THR A 362 -4.35 25.69 -0.02
N ILE A 363 -3.94 26.36 -1.11
CA ILE A 363 -2.62 27.01 -1.23
C ILE A 363 -2.47 28.09 -0.17
N LYS A 364 -3.50 28.91 0.05
CA LYS A 364 -3.51 29.98 1.05
C LYS A 364 -3.40 29.42 2.47
N ASP A 365 -4.15 28.36 2.78
CA ASP A 365 -4.13 27.70 4.09
C ASP A 365 -2.77 27.03 4.35
N TRP A 366 -2.15 26.43 3.34
CA TRP A 366 -0.79 25.91 3.42
C TRP A 366 0.27 26.99 3.53
N GLY A 367 0.12 28.08 2.76
CA GLY A 367 0.97 29.24 2.85
C GLY A 367 0.89 29.90 4.23
N LEU A 368 -0.28 29.98 4.81
CA LEU A 368 -0.50 30.46 6.17
C LEU A 368 0.10 29.48 7.21
N ALA A 369 -0.16 28.18 7.08
CA ALA A 369 0.41 27.16 7.99
C ALA A 369 1.94 27.14 7.92
N ALA A 370 2.53 27.20 6.73
CA ALA A 370 3.97 27.32 6.56
C ALA A 370 4.51 28.68 7.05
N GLY A 371 3.76 29.77 6.83
CA GLY A 371 4.09 31.11 7.34
C GLY A 371 4.04 31.18 8.86
N TYR A 372 3.07 30.56 9.51
CA TYR A 372 3.00 30.39 10.96
C TYR A 372 4.19 29.60 11.52
N LEU A 373 4.66 28.58 10.77
CA LEU A 373 5.78 27.75 11.17
C LEU A 373 7.13 28.47 11.01
N ILE A 374 7.25 29.41 10.05
CA ILE A 374 8.54 30.04 9.69
C ILE A 374 8.69 31.43 10.29
N GLN A 375 7.63 32.08 10.80
CA GLN A 375 7.60 33.47 11.28
C GLN A 375 8.40 34.49 10.42
N LYS A 376 8.59 34.16 9.14
CA LYS A 376 9.19 35.08 8.17
C LYS A 376 8.09 35.64 7.29
N PRO A 377 8.02 36.96 7.07
CA PRO A 377 7.07 37.50 6.15
C PRO A 377 7.32 36.90 4.75
N LEU A 378 6.25 36.44 4.10
CA LEU A 378 6.22 35.87 2.74
C LEU A 378 6.57 36.97 1.69
N HIS A 379 7.81 37.45 1.71
CA HIS A 379 8.24 38.55 0.86
C HIS A 379 9.17 38.13 -0.28
N SER A 380 9.25 36.83 -0.63
CA SER A 380 9.99 36.45 -1.83
C SER A 380 9.07 35.74 -2.83
N ASP A 381 8.97 36.34 -4.03
CA ASP A 381 8.32 35.75 -5.20
C ASP A 381 8.78 34.30 -5.49
N SER A 382 10.00 33.96 -5.08
CA SER A 382 10.60 32.63 -5.19
C SER A 382 9.92 31.56 -4.31
N TYR A 383 9.38 31.93 -3.13
CA TYR A 383 8.72 30.97 -2.24
C TYR A 383 7.28 30.65 -2.71
N LEU A 384 6.56 31.69 -3.10
CA LEU A 384 5.22 31.56 -3.68
C LEU A 384 5.26 30.72 -4.98
N SER A 385 6.26 30.95 -5.83
CA SER A 385 6.48 30.17 -7.05
C SER A 385 6.76 28.70 -6.76
N LYS A 386 7.52 28.39 -5.69
CA LYS A 386 7.77 27.00 -5.28
C LYS A 386 6.51 26.30 -4.75
N LEU A 387 5.68 27.01 -3.98
CA LEU A 387 4.40 26.49 -3.50
C LEU A 387 3.42 26.26 -4.66
N ILE A 388 3.34 27.21 -5.60
CA ILE A 388 2.46 27.09 -6.77
C ILE A 388 2.93 25.94 -7.68
N ASN A 389 4.23 25.82 -7.94
CA ASN A 389 4.78 24.72 -8.73
C ASN A 389 4.63 23.36 -8.04
N GLY A 390 4.79 23.32 -6.73
CA GLY A 390 4.48 22.14 -5.91
C GLY A 390 2.99 21.76 -6.03
N TYR A 391 2.09 22.71 -5.93
CA TYR A 391 0.66 22.52 -6.09
C TYR A 391 0.27 22.03 -7.51
N ILE A 392 0.81 22.63 -8.55
CA ILE A 392 0.58 22.19 -9.94
C ILE A 392 1.11 20.75 -10.14
N SER A 393 2.27 20.45 -9.57
CA SER A 393 2.82 19.08 -9.57
C SER A 393 1.91 18.10 -8.85
N VAL A 394 1.32 18.51 -7.72
CA VAL A 394 0.34 17.72 -6.98
C VAL A 394 -0.91 17.47 -7.84
N VAL A 395 -1.54 18.51 -8.40
CA VAL A 395 -2.79 18.39 -9.19
C VAL A 395 -2.60 17.55 -10.46
N SER A 396 -1.40 17.47 -11.01
CA SER A 396 -1.09 16.66 -12.21
C SER A 396 -0.86 15.17 -11.97
N GLN A 397 -0.84 14.73 -10.72
CA GLN A 397 -0.62 13.32 -10.37
C GLN A 397 -1.93 12.53 -10.34
N THR A 398 -1.84 11.20 -10.46
CA THR A 398 -2.98 10.31 -10.22
C THR A 398 -3.05 10.00 -8.73
N TYR A 399 -4.17 10.31 -8.09
CA TYR A 399 -4.35 10.16 -6.64
C TYR A 399 -5.32 9.06 -6.22
N THR A 400 -5.89 8.36 -7.19
CA THR A 400 -6.86 7.28 -6.96
C THR A 400 -6.32 5.96 -7.51
N GLY A 401 -6.58 4.88 -6.79
CA GLY A 401 -6.32 3.51 -7.23
C GLY A 401 -7.60 2.76 -7.56
N ASP A 402 -7.49 1.44 -7.69
CA ASP A 402 -8.63 0.54 -7.90
C ASP A 402 -9.55 0.49 -6.67
N ILE A 403 -8.93 0.63 -5.49
CA ILE A 403 -9.63 0.73 -4.20
C ILE A 403 -9.09 1.93 -3.44
N ASN A 404 -9.99 2.83 -3.03
CA ASN A 404 -9.60 4.06 -2.33
C ASN A 404 -10.23 4.09 -0.94
N ILE A 405 -9.38 4.12 0.08
CA ILE A 405 -9.75 4.22 1.49
C ILE A 405 -9.49 5.65 1.93
N LEU A 406 -10.56 6.39 2.22
CA LEU A 406 -10.56 7.83 2.48
C LEU A 406 -11.12 8.12 3.87
N PRO A 407 -10.59 9.12 4.58
CA PRO A 407 -11.19 9.58 5.83
C PRO A 407 -12.53 10.29 5.56
N SER A 408 -13.41 10.28 6.54
CA SER A 408 -14.66 11.04 6.48
C SER A 408 -14.41 12.56 6.48
N SER A 409 -15.41 13.32 6.00
CA SER A 409 -15.31 14.79 5.83
C SER A 409 -14.89 15.55 7.10
N ARG A 410 -15.22 15.02 8.30
CA ARG A 410 -14.86 15.65 9.57
C ARG A 410 -13.35 15.75 9.82
N PHE A 411 -12.54 14.89 9.17
CA PHE A 411 -11.08 14.89 9.28
C PHE A 411 -10.36 15.69 8.18
N LEU A 412 -11.11 16.28 7.25
CA LEU A 412 -10.54 16.94 6.06
C LEU A 412 -9.99 18.35 6.29
N ASN A 413 -9.87 18.81 7.54
CA ASN A 413 -9.33 20.14 7.83
C ASN A 413 -7.81 20.19 7.60
N VAL A 414 -7.40 20.74 6.46
CA VAL A 414 -6.00 20.85 6.00
C VAL A 414 -5.12 21.57 7.03
N SER A 415 -5.64 22.61 7.70
CA SER A 415 -4.89 23.37 8.72
C SER A 415 -4.47 22.50 9.90
N ARG A 416 -5.13 21.37 10.11
CA ARG A 416 -4.82 20.41 11.19
C ARG A 416 -3.82 19.33 10.78
N ALA A 417 -3.37 19.28 9.52
CA ALA A 417 -2.42 18.27 9.05
C ALA A 417 -1.06 18.31 9.76
N LEU A 418 -0.70 19.48 10.31
CA LEU A 418 0.49 19.67 11.12
C LEU A 418 0.15 20.05 12.58
N ALA A 419 -1.11 19.91 13.00
CA ALA A 419 -1.53 20.27 14.34
C ALA A 419 -1.13 19.23 15.38
N VAL A 420 -0.90 19.71 16.60
CA VAL A 420 -0.75 18.86 17.78
C VAL A 420 -2.00 18.01 17.97
N ARG A 421 -1.83 16.72 18.24
CA ARG A 421 -2.91 15.75 18.48
C ARG A 421 -2.92 15.29 19.93
N SER A 422 -4.11 15.20 20.50
CA SER A 422 -4.33 14.52 21.78
C SER A 422 -4.33 12.99 21.59
N ASN A 423 -4.19 12.23 22.67
CA ASN A 423 -4.30 10.76 22.60
C ASN A 423 -5.67 10.34 22.05
N MET A 424 -6.74 11.03 22.46
CA MET A 424 -8.10 10.76 21.99
C MET A 424 -8.21 10.93 20.48
N GLU A 425 -7.66 12.03 19.93
CA GLU A 425 -7.68 12.26 18.47
C GLU A 425 -6.88 11.22 17.70
N VAL A 426 -5.78 10.70 18.27
CA VAL A 426 -5.00 9.61 17.68
C VAL A 426 -5.84 8.34 17.63
N PHE A 427 -6.51 7.97 18.73
CA PHE A 427 -7.41 6.82 18.74
C PHE A 427 -8.56 6.96 17.76
N GLU A 428 -9.20 8.13 17.72
CA GLU A 428 -10.28 8.42 16.77
C GLU A 428 -9.82 8.25 15.31
N MET A 429 -8.60 8.69 14.98
CA MET A 429 -8.05 8.54 13.64
C MET A 429 -7.76 7.08 13.28
N ILE A 430 -7.23 6.29 14.23
CA ILE A 430 -7.01 4.86 14.02
C ILE A 430 -8.35 4.15 13.81
N GLN A 431 -9.34 4.42 14.64
CA GLN A 431 -10.69 3.86 14.48
C GLN A 431 -11.33 4.29 13.16
N GLU A 432 -11.13 5.54 12.76
CA GLU A 432 -11.62 6.02 11.46
C GLU A 432 -10.98 5.26 10.30
N GLY A 433 -9.67 5.01 10.35
CA GLY A 433 -8.97 4.20 9.37
C GLY A 433 -9.48 2.76 9.31
N GLU A 434 -9.71 2.12 10.46
CA GLU A 434 -10.34 0.79 10.52
C GLU A 434 -11.73 0.81 9.87
N ARG A 435 -12.60 1.73 10.30
CA ARG A 435 -13.99 1.84 9.83
C ARG A 435 -14.09 2.17 8.33
N ALA A 436 -13.21 3.04 7.83
CA ALA A 436 -13.14 3.36 6.41
C ALA A 436 -12.70 2.16 5.56
N THR A 437 -11.95 1.21 6.14
CA THR A 437 -11.46 0.01 5.46
C THR A 437 -12.51 -1.11 5.42
N TRP A 438 -13.36 -1.25 6.44
CA TRP A 438 -14.30 -2.37 6.55
C TRP A 438 -15.19 -2.60 5.32
N PRO A 439 -15.77 -1.56 4.68
CA PRO A 439 -16.56 -1.73 3.46
C PRO A 439 -15.77 -2.28 2.28
N GLU A 440 -14.47 -2.07 2.25
CA GLU A 440 -13.59 -2.48 1.14
C GLU A 440 -12.96 -3.87 1.35
N ILE A 441 -13.08 -4.45 2.55
CA ILE A 441 -12.44 -5.73 2.92
C ILE A 441 -12.80 -6.84 1.95
N GLU A 442 -14.10 -7.04 1.65
CA GLU A 442 -14.52 -8.12 0.76
C GLU A 442 -14.07 -7.88 -0.69
N LYS A 443 -14.10 -6.64 -1.16
CA LYS A 443 -13.57 -6.29 -2.47
C LYS A 443 -12.08 -6.59 -2.56
N ILE A 444 -11.30 -6.18 -1.54
CA ILE A 444 -9.86 -6.48 -1.45
C ILE A 444 -9.64 -7.98 -1.43
N ARG A 445 -10.38 -8.72 -0.60
CA ARG A 445 -10.28 -10.18 -0.47
C ARG A 445 -10.47 -10.88 -1.82
N ILE A 446 -11.55 -10.55 -2.53
CA ILE A 446 -11.91 -11.15 -3.82
C ILE A 446 -10.87 -10.81 -4.89
N GLN A 447 -10.56 -9.52 -5.03
CA GLN A 447 -9.69 -9.03 -6.12
C GLN A 447 -8.22 -9.43 -5.94
N THR A 448 -7.75 -9.65 -4.70
CA THR A 448 -6.37 -10.08 -4.43
C THR A 448 -6.20 -11.59 -4.29
N HIS A 449 -7.28 -12.36 -4.24
CA HIS A 449 -7.23 -13.80 -3.91
C HIS A 449 -6.38 -14.61 -4.90
N ILE A 450 -6.65 -14.47 -6.19
CA ILE A 450 -5.96 -15.22 -7.24
C ILE A 450 -4.49 -14.79 -7.33
N SER A 451 -4.20 -13.48 -7.26
CA SER A 451 -2.82 -12.99 -7.36
C SER A 451 -1.94 -13.51 -6.22
N ARG A 452 -2.46 -13.58 -4.99
CA ARG A 452 -1.75 -14.15 -3.84
C ARG A 452 -1.44 -15.64 -4.05
N ILE A 453 -2.42 -16.42 -4.51
CA ILE A 453 -2.24 -17.85 -4.79
C ILE A 453 -1.19 -18.07 -5.88
N LEU A 454 -1.28 -17.34 -6.99
CA LEU A 454 -0.31 -17.45 -8.07
C LEU A 454 1.11 -17.16 -7.59
N TRP A 455 1.28 -16.10 -6.82
CA TRP A 455 2.58 -15.72 -6.28
C TRP A 455 3.15 -16.76 -5.31
N ASP A 456 2.32 -17.31 -4.42
CA ASP A 456 2.72 -18.37 -3.50
C ASP A 456 3.14 -19.63 -4.25
N ILE A 457 2.40 -20.01 -5.30
CA ILE A 457 2.73 -21.17 -6.13
C ILE A 457 4.06 -20.95 -6.85
N VAL A 458 4.28 -19.78 -7.46
CA VAL A 458 5.55 -19.48 -8.15
C VAL A 458 6.71 -19.56 -7.17
N LYS A 459 6.62 -18.95 -5.99
CA LYS A 459 7.65 -19.05 -4.94
C LYS A 459 7.97 -20.51 -4.59
N GLN A 460 6.95 -21.34 -4.42
CA GLN A 460 7.14 -22.76 -4.08
C GLN A 460 7.78 -23.55 -5.21
N LEU A 461 7.39 -23.29 -6.46
CA LEU A 461 7.96 -23.97 -7.64
C LEU A 461 9.42 -23.56 -7.86
N ASP A 462 9.75 -22.28 -7.77
CA ASP A 462 11.12 -21.78 -7.88
C ASP A 462 12.04 -22.39 -6.81
N GLN A 463 11.57 -22.45 -5.55
CA GLN A 463 12.32 -23.09 -4.47
C GLN A 463 12.57 -24.59 -4.73
N ARG A 464 11.62 -25.31 -5.33
CA ARG A 464 11.80 -26.74 -5.70
C ARG A 464 12.82 -26.89 -6.80
N VAL A 465 12.75 -26.04 -7.83
CA VAL A 465 13.73 -26.05 -8.93
C VAL A 465 15.14 -25.77 -8.38
N LEU A 466 15.32 -24.75 -7.56
CA LEU A 466 16.60 -24.42 -6.94
C LEU A 466 17.15 -25.59 -6.09
N LYS A 467 16.31 -26.21 -5.26
CA LYS A 467 16.73 -27.38 -4.46
C LYS A 467 17.16 -28.57 -5.31
N ASN A 468 16.51 -28.79 -6.44
CA ASN A 468 16.84 -29.89 -7.37
C ASN A 468 18.11 -29.58 -8.17
N SER A 469 18.32 -28.30 -8.54
CA SER A 469 19.49 -27.87 -9.32
C SER A 469 20.77 -27.76 -8.48
N TYR A 470 20.62 -27.47 -7.18
CA TYR A 470 21.72 -27.39 -6.22
C TYR A 470 21.47 -28.33 -5.05
N PRO A 471 21.63 -29.66 -5.23
CA PRO A 471 21.57 -30.59 -4.12
C PRO A 471 22.66 -30.18 -3.09
N SER A 472 22.21 -29.89 -1.87
CA SER A 472 23.05 -29.32 -0.81
C SER A 472 24.39 -30.06 -0.70
N ASP A 473 25.48 -29.33 -0.92
CA ASP A 473 26.88 -29.79 -0.91
C ASP A 473 27.37 -30.22 0.49
N LYS A 474 26.51 -30.71 1.38
CA LYS A 474 26.87 -31.28 2.67
C LYS A 474 27.80 -32.51 2.54
N LYS A 475 27.78 -33.18 1.40
CA LYS A 475 28.67 -34.32 1.14
C LYS A 475 30.06 -33.93 0.59
N ARG A 476 30.25 -32.74 0.02
CA ARG A 476 31.55 -32.30 -0.50
C ARG A 476 32.47 -31.73 0.58
N ARG A 477 31.94 -31.05 1.60
CA ARG A 477 32.77 -30.53 2.72
C ARG A 477 33.40 -31.58 3.61
N LEU A 478 32.82 -32.78 3.70
CA LEU A 478 33.37 -33.90 4.47
C LEU A 478 34.49 -34.68 3.74
N LYS A 479 34.64 -34.56 2.42
CA LYS A 479 35.72 -35.23 1.65
C LYS A 479 37.02 -34.42 1.60
N VAL A 480 36.98 -33.11 1.81
CA VAL A 480 38.19 -32.25 1.77
C VAL A 480 38.93 -32.22 3.11
N VAL A 481 38.29 -32.64 4.20
CA VAL A 481 38.93 -32.66 5.55
C VAL A 481 39.68 -33.96 5.84
N ASN A 482 39.44 -35.03 5.06
CA ASN A 482 40.09 -36.35 5.30
C ASN A 482 41.22 -36.68 4.31
N SER A 483 41.76 -35.70 3.58
CA SER A 483 42.92 -35.85 2.69
C SER A 483 44.04 -34.91 3.07
N LYS A 484 44.47 -34.95 4.35
CA LYS A 484 45.80 -34.49 4.77
C LYS A 484 46.32 -35.43 5.87
#